data_d3dcd2b989bfc5007bcb8e15ab6c84a8
#
_entry.id   d3dcd2b989bfc5007bcb8e15ab6c84a8
#
_cell.length_a   1.000
_cell.length_b   1.000
_cell.length_c   1.000
_cell.angle_alpha   90.00
_cell.angle_beta   90.00
_cell.angle_gamma   90.00
#
_symmetry.space_group_name_H-M   'P 1'
#
loop_
_entity.id
_entity.type
_entity.pdbx_description
1 polymer ?
#
loop_
_entity_poly.entity_id
_entity_poly.type
_entity_poly.pdbx_seq_one_letter_code
_entity_poly.pdbx_strand_id
1 'polypeptide(L)'
;MSTPTSADWLSHRSEIRVLDCTIRDGGLMNNHHFDDRVVKAVYDACVAAGIDYMEVGYRASRKNIKLGEHGCWKYCQEEDIRRIVGENATALKLSIMADAGKCDYREDIPAKQESVIDLVRVACYVHQ
;
A
#
# COMPACT_ATOMS: atom_id res chain seq x y z
N MET A 1 21.27 36.15 25.02
CA MET A 1 20.04 35.51 24.50
C MET A 1 20.46 34.29 23.71
N SER A 2 20.26 33.13 24.27
CA SER A 2 20.44 31.86 23.52
C SER A 2 19.31 31.74 22.51
N THR A 3 19.64 31.67 21.24
CA THR A 3 18.73 31.25 20.17
C THR A 3 18.18 29.86 20.52
N PRO A 4 16.86 29.63 20.47
CA PRO A 4 16.33 28.29 20.66
C PRO A 4 16.82 27.41 19.52
N THR A 5 17.76 26.55 19.84
CA THR A 5 18.34 25.56 18.91
C THR A 5 17.55 24.28 18.98
N SER A 6 16.40 24.26 18.55
CA SER A 6 15.59 23.12 18.14
C SER A 6 14.13 23.53 18.18
N ALA A 7 13.40 23.11 17.21
CA ALA A 7 11.98 23.34 17.18
C ALA A 7 11.33 22.53 18.32
N ASP A 8 11.22 23.11 19.52
CA ASP A 8 10.53 22.49 20.66
C ASP A 8 9.08 22.09 20.37
N TRP A 9 8.56 22.52 19.21
CA TRP A 9 7.27 22.13 18.67
C TRP A 9 7.30 20.81 17.90
N LEU A 10 8.48 20.29 17.57
CA LEU A 10 8.64 18.97 16.95
C LEU A 10 8.82 17.92 18.04
N SER A 11 7.78 17.19 18.32
CA SER A 11 7.83 16.04 19.23
C SER A 11 7.60 14.75 18.44
N HIS A 12 8.48 13.78 18.60
CA HIS A 12 8.25 12.45 18.08
C HIS A 12 7.15 11.77 18.91
N ARG A 13 6.07 11.36 18.24
CA ARG A 13 4.94 10.66 18.82
C ARG A 13 5.02 9.20 18.39
N SER A 14 5.64 8.36 19.20
CA SER A 14 5.88 6.95 18.88
C SER A 14 4.61 6.11 18.70
N GLU A 15 3.48 6.57 19.24
CA GLU A 15 2.17 5.97 19.08
C GLU A 15 1.51 6.28 17.73
N ILE A 16 2.00 7.28 16.99
CA ILE A 16 1.50 7.62 15.67
C ILE A 16 2.23 6.79 14.62
N ARG A 17 1.47 6.14 13.75
CA ARG A 17 1.99 5.39 12.61
C ARG A 17 1.65 6.11 11.32
N VAL A 18 2.60 6.11 10.39
CA VAL A 18 2.44 6.75 9.09
C VAL A 18 2.20 5.70 8.02
N LEU A 19 1.10 5.86 7.30
CA LEU A 19 0.75 5.03 6.13
C LEU A 19 0.90 5.88 4.87
N ASP A 20 1.83 5.51 3.98
CA ASP A 20 1.93 6.08 2.65
C ASP A 20 0.90 5.44 1.72
N CYS A 21 0.14 6.27 1.00
CA CYS A 21 -0.88 5.83 0.05
C CYS A 21 -0.58 6.31 -1.38
N THR A 22 0.65 6.71 -1.68
CA THR A 22 1.01 7.33 -2.97
C THR A 22 0.58 6.47 -4.15
N ILE A 23 0.87 5.18 -4.14
CA ILE A 23 0.52 4.29 -5.25
C ILE A 23 -0.97 3.95 -5.23
N ARG A 24 -1.52 3.58 -4.08
CA ARG A 24 -2.96 3.23 -4.00
C ARG A 24 -3.84 4.39 -4.42
N ASP A 25 -3.62 5.57 -3.86
CA ASP A 25 -4.45 6.75 -4.11
C ASP A 25 -4.15 7.37 -5.48
N GLY A 26 -2.86 7.46 -5.84
CA GLY A 26 -2.43 7.93 -7.16
C GLY A 26 -2.98 7.08 -8.31
N GLY A 27 -3.24 5.80 -8.08
CA GLY A 27 -3.87 4.91 -9.06
C GLY A 27 -5.25 5.36 -9.52
N LEU A 28 -5.97 6.17 -8.74
CA LEU A 28 -7.25 6.75 -9.14
C LEU A 28 -7.09 7.76 -10.29
N MET A 29 -5.91 8.32 -10.48
CA MET A 29 -5.61 9.31 -11.51
C MET A 29 -5.18 8.69 -12.86
N ASN A 30 -4.69 7.44 -12.84
CA ASN A 30 -4.10 6.79 -14.02
C ASN A 30 -4.62 5.38 -14.26
N ASN A 31 -5.79 5.05 -13.75
CA ASN A 31 -6.39 3.72 -13.80
C ASN A 31 -5.44 2.61 -13.29
N HIS A 32 -4.69 2.91 -12.24
CA HIS A 32 -3.76 2.00 -11.57
C HIS A 32 -2.62 1.49 -12.46
N HIS A 33 -2.26 2.25 -13.49
CA HIS A 33 -1.10 1.98 -14.33
C HIS A 33 0.12 2.73 -13.79
N PHE A 34 1.07 2.00 -13.24
CA PHE A 34 2.37 2.51 -12.83
C PHE A 34 3.48 1.64 -13.42
N ASP A 35 4.53 2.29 -13.90
CA ASP A 35 5.78 1.60 -14.24
C ASP A 35 6.38 1.01 -12.94
N ASP A 36 6.89 -0.21 -13.02
CA ASP A 36 7.50 -0.90 -11.88
C ASP A 36 8.61 -0.07 -11.21
N ARG A 37 9.35 0.72 -12.00
CA ARG A 37 10.40 1.62 -11.49
C ARG A 37 9.84 2.71 -10.59
N VAL A 38 8.63 3.22 -10.89
CA VAL A 38 7.96 4.23 -10.06
C VAL A 38 7.54 3.61 -8.73
N VAL A 39 6.91 2.44 -8.76
CA VAL A 39 6.49 1.74 -7.54
C VAL A 39 7.70 1.38 -6.68
N LYS A 40 8.78 0.90 -7.29
CA LYS A 40 10.04 0.60 -6.59
C LYS A 40 10.65 1.84 -5.97
N ALA A 41 10.66 2.98 -6.67
CA ALA A 41 11.19 4.24 -6.15
C ALA A 41 10.40 4.73 -4.94
N VAL A 42 9.06 4.62 -4.96
CA VAL A 42 8.21 4.96 -3.81
C VAL A 42 8.49 4.01 -2.63
N TYR A 43 8.59 2.72 -2.89
CA TYR A 43 8.95 1.74 -1.86
C TYR A 43 10.30 2.06 -1.22
N ASP A 44 11.35 2.30 -2.02
CA ASP A 44 12.67 2.63 -1.52
C ASP A 44 12.67 3.95 -0.71
N ALA A 45 11.91 4.94 -1.15
CA ALA A 45 11.74 6.20 -0.42
C ALA A 45 11.04 5.99 0.93
N CYS A 46 10.00 5.17 0.99
CA CYS A 46 9.31 4.82 2.23
C CYS A 46 10.25 4.09 3.21
N VAL A 47 11.06 3.16 2.72
CA VAL A 47 12.07 2.47 3.53
C VAL A 47 13.09 3.46 4.08
N ALA A 48 13.65 4.32 3.23
CA ALA A 48 14.66 5.31 3.62
C ALA A 48 14.13 6.35 4.60
N ALA A 49 12.86 6.74 4.47
CA ALA A 49 12.20 7.71 5.35
C ALA A 49 11.71 7.11 6.67
N GLY A 50 11.77 5.80 6.86
CA GLY A 50 11.27 5.14 8.06
C GLY A 50 9.74 5.17 8.18
N ILE A 51 9.02 5.17 7.05
CA ILE A 51 7.56 5.07 7.02
C ILE A 51 7.14 3.72 7.58
N ASP A 52 6.04 3.69 8.34
CA ASP A 52 5.57 2.45 8.99
C ASP A 52 4.88 1.51 8.02
N TYR A 53 4.02 2.04 7.14
CA TYR A 53 3.23 1.26 6.18
C TYR A 53 3.24 1.90 4.81
N MET A 54 3.29 1.08 3.76
CA MET A 54 3.03 1.50 2.37
C MET A 54 1.84 0.73 1.82
N GLU A 55 0.81 1.44 1.39
CA GLU A 55 -0.36 0.85 0.74
C GLU A 55 -0.15 0.84 -0.77
N VAL A 56 0.13 -0.36 -1.28
CA VAL A 56 0.60 -0.55 -2.66
C VAL A 56 -0.51 -0.50 -3.70
N GLY A 57 -1.76 -0.67 -3.30
CA GLY A 57 -2.89 -0.61 -4.22
C GLY A 57 -4.15 -1.25 -3.66
N TYR A 58 -5.06 -1.60 -4.56
CA TYR A 58 -6.29 -2.33 -4.22
C TYR A 58 -6.12 -3.83 -4.43
N ARG A 59 -6.91 -4.62 -3.70
CA ARG A 59 -7.11 -6.03 -3.96
C ARG A 59 -8.54 -6.25 -4.49
N ALA A 60 -8.82 -5.75 -5.70
CA ALA A 60 -10.07 -6.06 -6.38
C ALA A 60 -10.07 -7.51 -6.88
N SER A 61 -11.25 -8.12 -6.97
CA SER A 61 -11.36 -9.50 -7.43
C SER A 61 -10.95 -9.66 -8.88
N ARG A 62 -10.15 -10.67 -9.16
CA ARG A 62 -9.77 -11.07 -10.52
C ARG A 62 -10.97 -11.46 -11.39
N LYS A 63 -12.06 -11.88 -10.79
CA LYS A 63 -13.30 -12.22 -11.51
C LYS A 63 -13.87 -11.05 -12.30
N ASN A 64 -13.51 -9.81 -11.92
CA ASN A 64 -13.98 -8.58 -12.54
C ASN A 64 -12.94 -7.94 -13.46
N ILE A 65 -11.87 -8.63 -13.83
CA ILE A 65 -10.85 -8.10 -14.72
C ILE A 65 -11.43 -7.90 -16.12
N LYS A 66 -11.46 -6.64 -16.54
CA LYS A 66 -11.61 -6.25 -17.94
C LYS A 66 -10.22 -5.95 -18.48
N LEU A 67 -9.77 -6.75 -19.46
CA LEU A 67 -8.45 -6.60 -20.04
C LEU A 67 -8.22 -5.16 -20.54
N GLY A 68 -7.12 -4.55 -20.10
CA GLY A 68 -6.67 -3.23 -20.54
C GLY A 68 -7.35 -2.04 -19.87
N GLU A 69 -8.37 -2.24 -19.03
CA GLU A 69 -9.05 -1.12 -18.36
C GLU A 69 -8.25 -0.57 -17.18
N HIS A 70 -7.62 -1.47 -16.41
CA HIS A 70 -6.84 -1.09 -15.22
C HIS A 70 -5.48 -1.80 -15.19
N GLY A 71 -4.50 -1.14 -14.58
CA GLY A 71 -3.19 -1.72 -14.28
C GLY A 71 -3.24 -2.75 -13.14
N CYS A 72 -2.15 -3.50 -12.98
CA CYS A 72 -2.05 -4.57 -11.98
C CYS A 72 -2.21 -4.08 -10.53
N TRP A 73 -1.95 -2.79 -10.26
CA TRP A 73 -2.09 -2.20 -8.92
C TRP A 73 -3.55 -1.98 -8.47
N LYS A 74 -4.51 -2.27 -9.36
CA LYS A 74 -5.92 -2.44 -9.00
C LYS A 74 -6.20 -3.80 -8.33
N TYR A 75 -5.41 -4.80 -8.65
CA TYR A 75 -5.61 -6.18 -8.20
C TYR A 75 -4.51 -6.65 -7.23
N CYS A 76 -3.34 -6.05 -7.26
CA CYS A 76 -2.19 -6.25 -6.38
C CYS A 76 -1.96 -7.72 -6.01
N GLN A 77 -1.77 -8.58 -7.01
CA GLN A 77 -1.49 -9.98 -6.74
C GLN A 77 -0.13 -10.14 -6.06
N GLU A 78 0.06 -11.23 -5.33
CA GLU A 78 1.29 -11.48 -4.58
C GLU A 78 2.54 -11.45 -5.48
N GLU A 79 2.42 -11.97 -6.70
CA GLU A 79 3.49 -11.94 -7.69
C GLU A 79 3.84 -10.52 -8.17
N ASP A 80 2.84 -9.63 -8.30
CA ASP A 80 3.09 -8.23 -8.66
C ASP A 80 3.86 -7.50 -7.57
N ILE A 81 3.47 -7.73 -6.34
CA ILE A 81 4.12 -7.12 -5.17
C ILE A 81 5.54 -7.68 -5.01
N ARG A 82 5.71 -8.99 -5.07
CA ARG A 82 7.02 -9.64 -4.97
C ARG A 82 7.98 -9.24 -6.08
N ARG A 83 7.48 -8.93 -7.27
CA ARG A 83 8.30 -8.41 -8.37
C ARG A 83 9.01 -7.10 -7.98
N ILE A 84 8.38 -6.29 -7.11
CA ILE A 84 8.92 -5.01 -6.66
C ILE A 84 9.76 -5.16 -5.38
N VAL A 85 9.25 -5.87 -4.39
CA VAL A 85 9.79 -5.84 -3.01
C VAL A 85 10.43 -7.17 -2.59
N GLY A 86 10.39 -8.20 -3.43
CA GLY A 86 10.77 -9.55 -3.01
C GLY A 86 9.91 -10.03 -1.86
N GLU A 87 10.52 -10.61 -0.84
CA GLU A 87 9.84 -11.01 0.39
C GLU A 87 9.80 -9.89 1.45
N ASN A 88 10.14 -8.66 1.04
CA ASN A 88 10.17 -7.48 1.90
C ASN A 88 10.98 -7.69 3.18
N ALA A 89 12.30 -7.78 3.04
CA ALA A 89 13.23 -7.94 4.16
C ALA A 89 13.54 -6.61 4.89
N THR A 90 12.58 -5.67 4.92
CA THR A 90 12.73 -4.36 5.56
C THR A 90 11.76 -4.21 6.73
N ALA A 91 11.90 -3.11 7.49
CA ALA A 91 10.97 -2.78 8.56
C ALA A 91 9.63 -2.21 8.05
N LEU A 92 9.58 -1.77 6.79
CA LEU A 92 8.35 -1.25 6.17
C LEU A 92 7.30 -2.35 6.07
N LYS A 93 6.11 -2.10 6.58
CA LYS A 93 4.96 -2.99 6.45
C LYS A 93 4.19 -2.69 5.17
N LEU A 94 3.70 -3.73 4.50
CA LEU A 94 2.93 -3.58 3.27
C LEU A 94 1.43 -3.69 3.54
N SER A 95 0.68 -2.81 2.89
CA SER A 95 -0.79 -2.74 3.01
C SER A 95 -1.45 -2.78 1.64
N ILE A 96 -2.66 -3.30 1.61
CA ILE A 96 -3.59 -3.20 0.48
C ILE A 96 -4.94 -2.74 0.97
N MET A 97 -5.73 -2.13 0.07
CA MET A 97 -7.12 -1.80 0.33
C MET A 97 -8.05 -2.78 -0.37
N ALA A 98 -9.01 -3.31 0.36
CA ALA A 98 -10.08 -4.17 -0.17
C ALA A 98 -11.42 -3.46 -0.03
N ASP A 99 -12.05 -3.12 -1.14
CA ASP A 99 -13.40 -2.54 -1.14
C ASP A 99 -14.44 -3.63 -0.87
N ALA A 100 -15.33 -3.39 0.08
CA ALA A 100 -16.46 -4.28 0.33
C ALA A 100 -17.30 -4.45 -0.95
N GLY A 101 -17.62 -5.68 -1.29
CA GLY A 101 -18.37 -6.03 -2.50
C GLY A 101 -17.54 -6.07 -3.79
N LYS A 102 -16.28 -5.65 -3.78
CA LYS A 102 -15.38 -5.73 -4.95
C LYS A 102 -14.21 -6.69 -4.76
N CYS A 103 -14.07 -7.25 -3.58
CA CYS A 103 -13.07 -8.24 -3.20
C CYS A 103 -13.78 -9.46 -2.61
N ASP A 104 -13.44 -10.64 -3.06
CA ASP A 104 -13.84 -11.89 -2.40
C ASP A 104 -12.74 -12.27 -1.40
N TYR A 105 -12.97 -11.99 -0.13
CA TYR A 105 -11.93 -12.19 0.90
C TYR A 105 -11.46 -13.63 1.03
N ARG A 106 -12.29 -14.61 0.62
CA ARG A 106 -11.94 -16.04 0.69
C ARG A 106 -10.98 -16.47 -0.40
N GLU A 107 -11.09 -15.85 -1.58
CA GLU A 107 -10.28 -16.18 -2.74
C GLU A 107 -9.14 -15.19 -2.99
N ASP A 108 -9.40 -13.89 -2.74
CA ASP A 108 -8.47 -12.83 -3.11
C ASP A 108 -7.47 -12.48 -2.00
N ILE A 109 -7.76 -12.85 -0.74
CA ILE A 109 -6.86 -12.56 0.40
C ILE A 109 -6.26 -13.87 0.89
N PRO A 110 -5.00 -14.17 0.55
CA PRO A 110 -4.35 -15.40 1.00
C PRO A 110 -4.03 -15.37 2.49
N ALA A 111 -3.76 -16.52 3.05
CA ALA A 111 -3.27 -16.65 4.42
C ALA A 111 -1.92 -15.91 4.58
N LYS A 112 -1.64 -15.41 5.78
CA LYS A 112 -0.42 -14.63 6.06
C LYS A 112 0.86 -15.35 5.64
N GLN A 113 0.92 -16.66 5.79
CA GLN A 113 2.09 -17.47 5.42
C GLN A 113 2.39 -17.46 3.91
N GLU A 114 1.39 -17.12 3.10
CA GLU A 114 1.49 -17.08 1.64
C GLU A 114 1.59 -15.65 1.09
N SER A 115 1.51 -14.65 1.99
CA SER A 115 1.39 -13.24 1.62
C SER A 115 2.53 -12.40 2.17
N VAL A 116 3.04 -11.48 1.34
CA VAL A 116 3.94 -10.41 1.78
C VAL A 116 3.19 -9.23 2.40
N ILE A 117 1.86 -9.23 2.34
CA ILE A 117 1.02 -8.17 2.91
C ILE A 117 0.90 -8.36 4.42
N ASP A 118 1.04 -7.26 5.15
CA ASP A 118 0.95 -7.20 6.61
C ASP A 118 -0.39 -6.64 7.10
N LEU A 119 -1.03 -5.79 6.28
CA LEU A 119 -2.25 -5.09 6.64
C LEU A 119 -3.23 -5.08 5.46
N VAL A 120 -4.48 -5.48 5.69
CA VAL A 120 -5.58 -5.28 4.76
C VAL A 120 -6.52 -4.24 5.36
N ARG A 121 -6.68 -3.11 4.68
CA ARG A 121 -7.67 -2.10 5.05
C ARG A 121 -8.94 -2.30 4.26
N VAL A 122 -10.05 -2.52 4.96
CA VAL A 122 -11.36 -2.70 4.32
C VAL A 122 -12.05 -1.35 4.19
N ALA A 123 -12.43 -0.99 2.96
CA ALA A 123 -13.25 0.17 2.69
C ALA A 123 -14.69 -0.23 2.44
N CYS A 124 -15.63 0.49 3.06
CA CYS A 124 -17.07 0.30 2.85
C CYS A 124 -17.80 1.62 2.97
N TYR A 125 -18.97 1.71 2.37
CA TYR A 125 -19.89 2.82 2.59
C TYR A 125 -20.77 2.55 3.80
N VAL A 126 -21.29 3.62 4.43
CA VAL A 126 -22.10 3.55 5.65
C VAL A 126 -23.33 2.65 5.50
N HIS A 127 -23.82 2.51 4.28
CA HIS A 127 -25.01 1.72 3.95
C HIS A 127 -24.74 0.30 3.44
N GLN A 128 -23.49 -0.14 3.51
CA GLN A 128 -23.06 -1.50 3.11
C GLN A 128 -22.96 -2.47 4.31
#